data_cd50685a6277a66c89d0c9036dd18664
#
_entry.id   cd50685a6277a66c89d0c9036dd18664
#
_cell.length_a   1.000
_cell.length_b   1.000
_cell.length_c   1.000
_cell.angle_alpha   90.00
_cell.angle_beta   90.00
_cell.angle_gamma   90.00
#
_symmetry.space_group_name_H-M   'P 1'
#
loop_
_entity.id
_entity.type
_entity.pdbx_description
1 polymer ?
#
loop_
_entity_poly.entity_id
_entity_poly.type
_entity_poly.pdbx_seq_one_letter_code
_entity_poly.pdbx_strand_id
1 'polypeptide(L)'
;MNLPSRFLSLRATAVALAVAAASLSASPAMAQTKTLYIGMNGGTMEKTYTGHVFGAFEKANNIKVVVVPGTSSDILAKAQANKDNPQMHVMFLDDGIMYRAIGMGLCEKMQPSQALNDLFPTARFKGDMAAGVNVGMTGLAYNKKMFAEKGWAAPTSWMDLADPKFKGKVVFQSLASSTFGLHGFLLFNRIQGGTEKNVEPGFKAWPTTIGPNVLEYIPSSAKVAEMVQTGEAAMFPLTPTAVGVLKDKGLPVEYVQPKEGSAVLTVGECVIAKNSEPALAHKLAQYLLSPEAQAAALEHGDQIPSNPKTKATGAAAALVKQMNEYMKTATTVDWDVINENRPAWNARWNKTVER
;
A
#
# COMPACT_ATOMS: atom_id res chain seq x y z
N MET A 1 97.34 36.08 4.96
CA MET A 1 97.06 37.35 5.64
C MET A 1 95.69 37.87 5.21
N ASN A 2 94.80 37.91 6.14
CA ASN A 2 93.54 38.67 6.20
C ASN A 2 92.46 38.54 5.13
N LEU A 3 91.43 37.89 5.57
CA LEU A 3 89.98 38.13 5.24
C LEU A 3 89.56 39.57 5.44
N PRO A 4 88.42 40.07 4.85
CA PRO A 4 87.20 39.91 5.52
C PRO A 4 85.95 39.76 4.62
N SER A 5 85.01 38.96 5.13
CA SER A 5 83.57 39.09 5.33
C SER A 5 82.74 39.99 4.41
N ARG A 6 81.75 39.40 3.72
CA ARG A 6 80.46 39.98 3.41
C ARG A 6 79.36 38.92 3.54
N PHE A 7 78.83 38.85 4.72
CA PHE A 7 77.45 38.33 4.96
C PHE A 7 76.56 39.54 5.26
N LEU A 8 75.60 39.85 4.41
CA LEU A 8 74.32 40.50 4.74
C LEU A 8 73.44 40.64 3.47
N SER A 9 72.23 40.22 3.60
CA SER A 9 71.02 40.44 2.76
C SER A 9 70.45 39.26 1.99
N LEU A 10 69.94 38.30 2.72
CA LEU A 10 69.00 37.32 2.18
C LEU A 10 67.98 36.94 3.28
N ARG A 11 67.20 37.90 3.80
CA ARG A 11 66.16 37.65 4.77
C ARG A 11 64.92 38.55 4.62
N ALA A 12 64.58 39.09 3.45
CA ALA A 12 63.47 39.98 3.29
C ALA A 12 62.47 39.61 2.19
N THR A 13 62.62 38.43 1.52
CA THR A 13 61.73 38.08 0.39
C THR A 13 60.93 36.77 0.60
N ALA A 14 60.95 36.17 1.80
CA ALA A 14 60.25 34.90 2.07
C ALA A 14 58.91 35.06 2.81
N VAL A 15 58.48 36.27 3.19
CA VAL A 15 57.23 36.47 3.98
C VAL A 15 56.06 36.93 3.12
N ALA A 16 56.27 37.42 1.89
CA ALA A 16 55.19 37.93 1.04
C ALA A 16 54.50 36.87 0.16
N LEU A 17 55.00 35.64 0.05
CA LEU A 17 54.36 34.55 -0.73
C LEU A 17 53.47 33.58 0.07
N ALA A 18 53.49 33.66 1.40
CA ALA A 18 52.70 32.75 2.25
C ALA A 18 51.24 33.24 2.54
N VAL A 19 50.91 34.46 2.22
CA VAL A 19 49.56 35.03 2.47
C VAL A 19 48.64 34.92 1.24
N ALA A 20 49.17 34.67 0.05
CA ALA A 20 48.35 34.55 -1.18
C ALA A 20 47.87 33.11 -1.47
N ALA A 21 48.31 32.11 -0.70
CA ALA A 21 47.90 30.70 -0.91
C ALA A 21 46.77 30.23 -0.01
N ALA A 22 46.29 31.05 0.92
CA ALA A 22 45.24 30.66 1.89
C ALA A 22 43.80 31.06 1.49
N SER A 23 43.59 31.69 0.31
CA SER A 23 42.25 32.19 -0.10
C SER A 23 41.59 31.45 -1.27
N LEU A 24 42.05 30.25 -1.64
CA LEU A 24 41.58 29.54 -2.83
C LEU A 24 41.10 28.11 -2.57
N SER A 25 40.49 27.80 -1.44
CA SER A 25 39.84 26.49 -1.25
C SER A 25 38.56 26.53 -0.40
N ALA A 26 37.75 27.58 -0.58
CA ALA A 26 36.34 27.46 -0.31
C ALA A 26 35.68 26.93 -1.58
N SER A 27 35.93 25.67 -1.96
CA SER A 27 35.02 24.93 -2.83
C SER A 27 33.68 24.96 -2.13
N PRO A 28 32.61 25.44 -2.77
CA PRO A 28 31.28 25.25 -2.20
C PRO A 28 31.12 23.73 -2.03
N ALA A 29 31.01 23.28 -0.79
CA ALA A 29 30.59 21.91 -0.53
C ALA A 29 29.24 21.79 -1.21
N MET A 30 29.22 21.17 -2.39
CA MET A 30 27.98 20.77 -3.03
C MET A 30 27.27 19.92 -1.99
N ALA A 31 26.26 20.49 -1.34
CA ALA A 31 25.45 19.79 -0.37
C ALA A 31 24.96 18.53 -1.07
N GLN A 32 25.45 17.37 -0.65
CA GLN A 32 25.06 16.09 -1.23
C GLN A 32 23.54 16.00 -1.10
N THR A 33 22.84 15.86 -2.23
CA THR A 33 21.39 15.76 -2.25
C THR A 33 20.98 14.57 -1.39
N LYS A 34 20.24 14.82 -0.30
CA LYS A 34 19.78 13.76 0.59
C LYS A 34 18.80 12.85 -0.14
N THR A 35 18.81 11.57 0.20
CA THR A 35 17.90 10.58 -0.38
C THR A 35 17.05 9.97 0.72
N LEU A 36 15.72 10.00 0.54
CA LEU A 36 14.79 9.22 1.33
C LEU A 36 14.40 7.96 0.58
N TYR A 37 14.37 6.84 1.29
CA TYR A 37 13.92 5.56 0.76
C TYR A 37 12.52 5.25 1.30
N ILE A 38 11.59 4.90 0.39
CA ILE A 38 10.22 4.53 0.73
C ILE A 38 9.91 3.11 0.25
N GLY A 39 9.51 2.24 1.18
CA GLY A 39 9.01 0.91 0.82
C GLY A 39 7.57 1.00 0.35
N MET A 40 7.25 0.46 -0.83
CA MET A 40 5.87 0.42 -1.33
C MET A 40 5.67 -0.66 -2.39
N ASN A 41 4.40 -0.95 -2.72
CA ASN A 41 4.09 -1.85 -3.82
C ASN A 41 4.69 -1.34 -5.12
N GLY A 42 5.36 -2.24 -5.85
CA GLY A 42 5.86 -1.97 -7.20
C GLY A 42 4.75 -1.83 -8.24
N GLY A 43 5.14 -1.71 -9.50
CA GLY A 43 4.22 -1.67 -10.62
C GLY A 43 3.49 -0.33 -10.74
N THR A 44 2.15 -0.34 -10.77
CA THR A 44 1.35 0.88 -11.00
C THR A 44 1.54 1.89 -9.88
N MET A 45 1.52 1.48 -8.62
CA MET A 45 1.71 2.38 -7.48
C MET A 45 3.08 3.08 -7.56
N GLU A 46 4.16 2.32 -7.70
CA GLU A 46 5.50 2.87 -7.87
C GLU A 46 5.58 3.88 -9.02
N LYS A 47 5.05 3.54 -10.20
CA LYS A 47 5.05 4.43 -11.37
C LYS A 47 4.26 5.71 -11.12
N THR A 48 3.11 5.62 -10.46
CA THR A 48 2.30 6.79 -10.11
C THR A 48 3.04 7.73 -9.17
N TYR A 49 3.58 7.19 -8.09
CA TYR A 49 4.24 8.03 -7.08
C TYR A 49 5.55 8.62 -7.59
N THR A 50 6.38 7.85 -8.29
CA THR A 50 7.65 8.36 -8.85
C THR A 50 7.42 9.35 -10.00
N GLY A 51 6.42 9.10 -10.84
CA GLY A 51 6.16 9.95 -12.01
C GLY A 51 5.40 11.23 -11.70
N HIS A 52 4.53 11.23 -10.68
CA HIS A 52 3.54 12.30 -10.52
C HIS A 52 3.42 12.86 -9.10
N VAL A 53 3.86 12.15 -8.06
CA VAL A 53 3.68 12.59 -6.67
C VAL A 53 4.97 13.14 -6.07
N PHE A 54 6.08 12.39 -6.12
CA PHE A 54 7.30 12.77 -5.39
C PHE A 54 7.98 14.02 -5.93
N GLY A 55 7.88 14.30 -7.24
CA GLY A 55 8.63 15.38 -7.88
C GLY A 55 8.43 16.78 -7.26
N ALA A 56 7.21 17.09 -6.82
CA ALA A 56 6.94 18.37 -6.14
C ALA A 56 7.64 18.45 -4.77
N PHE A 57 7.60 17.36 -4.00
CA PHE A 57 8.27 17.26 -2.69
C PHE A 57 9.78 17.31 -2.83
N GLU A 58 10.35 16.56 -3.79
CA GLU A 58 11.78 16.54 -4.09
C GLU A 58 12.31 17.93 -4.40
N LYS A 59 11.61 18.64 -5.30
CA LYS A 59 11.98 20.03 -5.68
C LYS A 59 11.92 20.98 -4.49
N ALA A 60 10.86 20.91 -3.69
CA ALA A 60 10.65 21.82 -2.56
C ALA A 60 11.68 21.60 -1.43
N ASN A 61 12.27 20.41 -1.31
CA ASN A 61 13.17 20.06 -0.22
C ASN A 61 14.62 19.79 -0.67
N ASN A 62 14.91 19.90 -1.96
CA ASN A 62 16.22 19.59 -2.57
C ASN A 62 16.73 18.19 -2.17
N ILE A 63 15.88 17.18 -2.32
CA ILE A 63 16.17 15.79 -2.00
C ILE A 63 15.72 14.87 -3.14
N LYS A 64 16.04 13.57 -3.00
CA LYS A 64 15.47 12.49 -3.82
C LYS A 64 14.65 11.52 -2.98
N VAL A 65 13.56 11.00 -3.56
CA VAL A 65 12.77 9.91 -3.00
C VAL A 65 12.96 8.69 -3.90
N VAL A 66 13.46 7.60 -3.33
CA VAL A 66 13.73 6.35 -4.04
C VAL A 66 12.84 5.25 -3.51
N VAL A 67 12.14 4.57 -4.41
CA VAL A 67 11.27 3.45 -4.05
C VAL A 67 12.08 2.19 -3.81
N VAL A 68 11.76 1.48 -2.72
CA VAL A 68 12.15 0.10 -2.45
C VAL A 68 10.92 -0.77 -2.73
N PRO A 69 10.80 -1.35 -3.92
CA PRO A 69 9.60 -2.06 -4.30
C PRO A 69 9.48 -3.43 -3.61
N GLY A 70 8.25 -3.84 -3.36
CA GLY A 70 7.92 -5.15 -2.79
C GLY A 70 6.44 -5.25 -2.44
N THR A 71 5.98 -6.44 -2.10
CA THR A 71 4.66 -6.60 -1.44
C THR A 71 4.71 -6.02 -0.03
N SER A 72 3.55 -5.76 0.57
CA SER A 72 3.48 -5.31 1.97
C SER A 72 4.23 -6.26 2.92
N SER A 73 4.18 -7.57 2.68
CA SER A 73 4.91 -8.56 3.47
C SER A 73 6.43 -8.51 3.27
N ASP A 74 6.89 -8.27 2.03
CA ASP A 74 8.32 -8.13 1.74
C ASP A 74 8.90 -6.88 2.39
N ILE A 75 8.16 -5.76 2.33
CA ILE A 75 8.56 -4.48 2.93
C ILE A 75 8.61 -4.61 4.45
N LEU A 76 7.58 -5.23 5.06
CA LEU A 76 7.58 -5.52 6.50
C LEU A 76 8.79 -6.36 6.91
N ALA A 77 9.09 -7.43 6.17
CA ALA A 77 10.24 -8.31 6.44
C ALA A 77 11.56 -7.54 6.35
N LYS A 78 11.75 -6.70 5.33
CA LYS A 78 12.92 -5.82 5.19
C LYS A 78 13.04 -4.83 6.35
N ALA A 79 11.94 -4.18 6.75
CA ALA A 79 11.93 -3.24 7.88
C ALA A 79 12.28 -3.96 9.19
N GLN A 80 11.73 -5.15 9.43
CA GLN A 80 12.02 -5.96 10.62
C GLN A 80 13.48 -6.42 10.67
N ALA A 81 14.02 -6.89 9.55
CA ALA A 81 15.42 -7.35 9.48
C ALA A 81 16.42 -6.21 9.76
N ASN A 82 16.06 -4.98 9.45
CA ASN A 82 16.90 -3.79 9.61
C ASN A 82 16.41 -2.84 10.71
N LYS A 83 15.65 -3.32 11.70
CA LYS A 83 14.99 -2.47 12.71
C LYS A 83 15.94 -1.59 13.53
N ASP A 84 17.20 -2.02 13.71
CA ASP A 84 18.20 -1.30 14.49
C ASP A 84 19.08 -0.36 13.63
N ASN A 85 19.05 -0.52 12.30
CA ASN A 85 19.68 0.36 11.32
C ASN A 85 18.80 0.41 10.05
N PRO A 86 17.65 1.11 10.08
CA PRO A 86 16.69 1.11 8.99
C PRO A 86 17.26 1.62 7.68
N GLN A 87 17.00 0.88 6.59
CA GLN A 87 17.41 1.24 5.24
C GLN A 87 16.30 2.00 4.49
N MET A 88 15.14 2.10 5.09
CA MET A 88 13.99 2.87 4.58
C MET A 88 13.56 3.90 5.64
N HIS A 89 12.91 4.97 5.20
CA HIS A 89 12.49 6.09 6.04
C HIS A 89 10.97 6.10 6.24
N VAL A 90 10.25 5.71 5.20
CA VAL A 90 8.78 5.59 5.18
C VAL A 90 8.43 4.26 4.55
N MET A 91 7.30 3.67 4.94
CA MET A 91 6.78 2.47 4.27
C MET A 91 5.27 2.55 4.10
N PHE A 92 4.79 2.05 2.96
CA PHE A 92 3.39 1.83 2.65
C PHE A 92 3.06 0.36 2.80
N LEU A 93 2.03 0.05 3.56
CA LEU A 93 1.57 -1.32 3.81
C LEU A 93 0.05 -1.37 3.81
N ASP A 94 -0.50 -2.47 3.32
CA ASP A 94 -1.91 -2.76 3.52
C ASP A 94 -2.22 -2.80 5.03
N ASP A 95 -3.42 -2.41 5.40
CA ASP A 95 -3.82 -2.18 6.79
C ASP A 95 -3.47 -3.34 7.74
N GLY A 96 -3.79 -4.58 7.41
CA GLY A 96 -3.45 -5.73 8.26
C GLY A 96 -1.95 -5.92 8.50
N ILE A 97 -1.12 -5.60 7.51
CA ILE A 97 0.34 -5.65 7.62
C ILE A 97 0.85 -4.42 8.39
N MET A 98 0.22 -3.25 8.19
CA MET A 98 0.54 -2.03 8.92
C MET A 98 0.30 -2.20 10.43
N TYR A 99 -0.83 -2.79 10.84
CA TYR A 99 -1.07 -3.10 12.26
C TYR A 99 0.00 -4.03 12.85
N ARG A 100 0.52 -4.99 12.08
CA ARG A 100 1.65 -5.83 12.49
C ARG A 100 2.94 -5.01 12.64
N ALA A 101 3.24 -4.12 11.70
CA ALA A 101 4.40 -3.23 11.78
C ALA A 101 4.35 -2.34 13.02
N ILE A 102 3.17 -1.80 13.34
CA ILE A 102 2.93 -1.01 14.56
C ILE A 102 3.18 -1.86 15.81
N GLY A 103 2.60 -3.07 15.87
CA GLY A 103 2.77 -4.01 16.98
C GLY A 103 4.22 -4.46 17.20
N MET A 104 5.04 -4.47 16.16
CA MET A 104 6.49 -4.76 16.21
C MET A 104 7.35 -3.54 16.61
N GLY A 105 6.74 -2.35 16.80
CA GLY A 105 7.45 -1.11 17.10
C GLY A 105 8.29 -0.57 15.93
N LEU A 106 7.90 -0.88 14.68
CA LEU A 106 8.62 -0.43 13.49
C LEU A 106 8.19 0.94 13.00
N CYS A 107 7.09 1.50 13.52
CA CYS A 107 6.55 2.81 13.17
C CYS A 107 6.80 3.82 14.28
N GLU A 108 7.10 5.05 13.92
CA GLU A 108 7.03 6.21 14.83
C GLU A 108 5.62 6.81 14.83
N LYS A 109 5.25 7.46 15.92
CA LYS A 109 4.00 8.22 15.97
C LYS A 109 4.06 9.36 14.96
N MET A 110 3.04 9.47 14.13
CA MET A 110 2.90 10.56 13.15
C MET A 110 2.91 11.92 13.85
N GLN A 111 3.66 12.86 13.31
CA GLN A 111 3.63 14.23 13.83
C GLN A 111 2.28 14.88 13.51
N PRO A 112 1.68 15.63 14.46
CA PRO A 112 0.44 16.35 14.21
C PRO A 112 0.55 17.28 12.99
N SER A 113 -0.43 17.19 12.11
CA SER A 113 -0.53 18.07 10.94
C SER A 113 -1.98 18.26 10.55
N GLN A 114 -2.27 19.33 9.78
CA GLN A 114 -3.61 19.53 9.25
C GLN A 114 -4.00 18.39 8.31
N ALA A 115 -3.08 17.92 7.47
CA ALA A 115 -3.33 16.81 6.55
C ALA A 115 -3.75 15.52 7.29
N LEU A 116 -3.07 15.18 8.40
CA LEU A 116 -3.43 14.05 9.25
C LEU A 116 -4.82 14.23 9.89
N ASN A 117 -5.14 15.44 10.35
CA ASN A 117 -6.43 15.73 10.99
C ASN A 117 -7.61 15.71 10.01
N ASP A 118 -7.35 16.00 8.74
CA ASP A 118 -8.36 16.06 7.69
C ASP A 118 -8.76 14.68 7.15
N LEU A 119 -8.03 13.61 7.45
CA LEU A 119 -8.31 12.27 6.95
C LEU A 119 -9.66 11.74 7.42
N PHE A 120 -10.27 10.87 6.61
CA PHE A 120 -11.39 10.05 7.08
C PHE A 120 -11.01 9.28 8.36
N PRO A 121 -11.92 9.13 9.34
CA PRO A 121 -11.64 8.37 10.56
C PRO A 121 -11.11 6.95 10.29
N THR A 122 -11.63 6.29 9.24
CA THR A 122 -11.21 4.94 8.80
C THR A 122 -9.79 4.88 8.24
N ALA A 123 -9.21 6.01 7.88
CA ALA A 123 -7.84 6.12 7.40
C ALA A 123 -6.82 6.47 8.51
N ARG A 124 -7.26 6.62 9.77
CA ARG A 124 -6.38 6.85 10.92
C ARG A 124 -6.16 5.56 11.67
N PHE A 125 -4.91 5.15 11.77
CA PHE A 125 -4.54 3.97 12.54
C PHE A 125 -4.44 4.29 14.04
N LYS A 126 -4.59 3.26 14.87
CA LYS A 126 -4.59 3.37 16.34
C LYS A 126 -3.39 4.17 16.86
N GLY A 127 -3.67 5.19 17.66
CA GLY A 127 -2.64 6.03 18.28
C GLY A 127 -1.86 6.93 17.33
N ASP A 128 -2.34 7.10 16.10
CA ASP A 128 -1.66 7.84 15.03
C ASP A 128 -0.26 7.30 14.72
N MET A 129 -0.07 5.98 14.85
CA MET A 129 1.20 5.32 14.50
C MET A 129 1.36 5.14 13.00
N ALA A 130 0.29 5.30 12.25
CA ALA A 130 0.25 5.30 10.79
C ALA A 130 -0.98 6.07 10.31
N ALA A 131 -1.01 6.40 9.02
CA ALA A 131 -2.14 7.08 8.38
C ALA A 131 -2.37 6.52 6.96
N GLY A 132 -3.63 6.43 6.53
CA GLY A 132 -3.98 5.95 5.21
C GLY A 132 -3.64 6.95 4.12
N VAL A 133 -2.94 6.53 3.09
CA VAL A 133 -2.67 7.34 1.89
C VAL A 133 -3.72 7.13 0.81
N ASN A 134 -4.36 5.95 0.80
CA ASN A 134 -5.54 5.68 -0.01
C ASN A 134 -6.48 4.72 0.70
N VAL A 135 -7.73 4.68 0.25
CA VAL A 135 -8.76 3.80 0.75
C VAL A 135 -9.44 3.04 -0.39
N GLY A 136 -9.91 1.85 -0.09
CA GLY A 136 -10.63 1.00 -1.01
C GLY A 136 -11.51 0.00 -0.27
N MET A 137 -11.98 -1.01 -0.98
CA MET A 137 -12.71 -2.12 -0.37
C MET A 137 -12.55 -3.40 -1.19
N THR A 138 -12.65 -4.52 -0.51
CA THR A 138 -12.74 -5.83 -1.15
C THR A 138 -14.21 -6.20 -1.33
N GLY A 139 -14.63 -6.36 -2.57
CA GLY A 139 -15.94 -6.88 -2.93
C GLY A 139 -15.80 -8.02 -3.95
N LEU A 140 -16.78 -8.19 -4.81
CA LEU A 140 -16.80 -9.22 -5.85
C LEU A 140 -16.51 -8.63 -7.22
N ALA A 141 -15.85 -9.41 -8.06
CA ALA A 141 -15.75 -9.17 -9.49
C ALA A 141 -16.16 -10.43 -10.26
N TYR A 142 -16.60 -10.23 -11.50
CA TYR A 142 -17.02 -11.33 -12.36
C TYR A 142 -16.61 -11.11 -13.81
N ASN A 143 -16.51 -12.21 -14.57
CA ASN A 143 -16.25 -12.22 -16.01
C ASN A 143 -17.55 -11.93 -16.77
N LYS A 144 -17.75 -10.67 -17.16
CA LYS A 144 -18.96 -10.18 -17.85
C LYS A 144 -19.22 -10.93 -19.17
N LYS A 145 -18.18 -11.29 -19.91
CA LYS A 145 -18.32 -12.03 -21.18
C LYS A 145 -18.87 -13.43 -20.92
N MET A 146 -18.28 -14.17 -19.98
CA MET A 146 -18.76 -15.50 -19.59
C MET A 146 -20.19 -15.48 -19.09
N PHE A 147 -20.55 -14.48 -18.27
CA PHE A 147 -21.92 -14.33 -17.76
C PHE A 147 -22.92 -14.10 -18.89
N ALA A 148 -22.59 -13.23 -19.85
CA ALA A 148 -23.44 -12.98 -21.01
C ALA A 148 -23.60 -14.24 -21.89
N GLU A 149 -22.52 -14.97 -22.19
CA GLU A 149 -22.52 -16.19 -23.00
C GLU A 149 -23.33 -17.32 -22.34
N LYS A 150 -23.36 -17.39 -21.01
CA LYS A 150 -24.11 -18.40 -20.24
C LYS A 150 -25.52 -17.95 -19.84
N GLY A 151 -25.91 -16.71 -20.17
CA GLY A 151 -27.20 -16.16 -19.75
C GLY A 151 -27.33 -15.99 -18.21
N TRP A 152 -26.22 -15.82 -17.51
CA TRP A 152 -26.21 -15.63 -16.07
C TRP A 152 -26.46 -14.16 -15.72
N ALA A 153 -27.31 -13.91 -14.73
CA ALA A 153 -27.46 -12.58 -14.15
C ALA A 153 -26.19 -12.17 -13.38
N ALA A 154 -25.87 -10.88 -13.39
CA ALA A 154 -24.76 -10.34 -12.59
C ALA A 154 -24.91 -10.73 -11.11
N PRO A 155 -23.82 -11.08 -10.40
CA PRO A 155 -23.88 -11.43 -8.99
C PRO A 155 -24.30 -10.22 -8.15
N THR A 156 -24.94 -10.47 -7.00
CA THR A 156 -25.44 -9.44 -6.08
C THR A 156 -25.06 -9.70 -4.63
N SER A 157 -24.50 -10.88 -4.36
CA SER A 157 -24.25 -11.38 -3.02
C SER A 157 -22.95 -12.17 -2.96
N TRP A 158 -22.27 -12.14 -1.80
CA TRP A 158 -21.19 -13.08 -1.52
C TRP A 158 -21.66 -14.55 -1.61
N MET A 159 -22.92 -14.80 -1.32
CA MET A 159 -23.48 -16.15 -1.41
C MET A 159 -23.67 -16.65 -2.84
N ASP A 160 -23.60 -15.79 -3.84
CA ASP A 160 -23.59 -16.22 -5.25
C ASP A 160 -22.36 -17.09 -5.57
N LEU A 161 -21.24 -16.92 -4.82
CA LEU A 161 -20.08 -17.82 -4.91
C LEU A 161 -20.41 -19.27 -4.57
N ALA A 162 -21.50 -19.53 -3.82
CA ALA A 162 -21.94 -20.87 -3.43
C ALA A 162 -22.94 -21.48 -4.42
N ASP A 163 -23.40 -20.76 -5.45
CA ASP A 163 -24.34 -21.31 -6.44
C ASP A 163 -23.67 -22.44 -7.24
N PRO A 164 -24.27 -23.66 -7.26
CA PRO A 164 -23.69 -24.81 -7.96
C PRO A 164 -23.38 -24.62 -9.45
N LYS A 165 -24.03 -23.66 -10.11
CA LYS A 165 -23.75 -23.31 -11.53
C LYS A 165 -22.32 -22.82 -11.74
N PHE A 166 -21.64 -22.33 -10.69
CA PHE A 166 -20.27 -21.85 -10.73
C PHE A 166 -19.23 -22.90 -10.29
N LYS A 167 -19.63 -24.17 -10.18
CA LYS A 167 -18.71 -25.24 -9.80
C LYS A 167 -17.45 -25.25 -10.68
N GLY A 168 -16.28 -25.16 -10.03
CA GLY A 168 -14.99 -25.07 -10.71
C GLY A 168 -14.79 -23.78 -11.54
N LYS A 169 -15.48 -22.68 -11.17
CA LYS A 169 -15.40 -21.39 -11.86
C LYS A 169 -15.14 -20.22 -10.91
N VAL A 170 -15.14 -20.45 -9.60
CA VAL A 170 -14.75 -19.47 -8.61
C VAL A 170 -13.24 -19.50 -8.43
N VAL A 171 -12.58 -18.37 -8.57
CA VAL A 171 -11.18 -18.20 -8.19
C VAL A 171 -11.15 -17.43 -6.89
N PHE A 172 -10.60 -18.04 -5.85
CA PHE A 172 -10.55 -17.41 -4.54
C PHE A 172 -9.10 -17.22 -4.11
N GLN A 173 -8.77 -16.06 -3.55
CA GLN A 173 -7.43 -15.85 -3.06
C GLN A 173 -7.25 -16.53 -1.70
N SER A 174 -6.07 -17.10 -1.46
CA SER A 174 -5.77 -17.77 -0.19
C SER A 174 -5.92 -16.80 1.00
N LEU A 175 -6.68 -17.18 2.01
CA LEU A 175 -6.78 -16.44 3.28
C LEU A 175 -5.40 -16.24 3.92
N ALA A 176 -4.52 -17.22 3.77
CA ALA A 176 -3.21 -17.21 4.41
C ALA A 176 -2.27 -16.15 3.81
N SER A 177 -2.37 -15.89 2.51
CA SER A 177 -1.42 -15.04 1.77
C SER A 177 -2.01 -13.73 1.26
N SER A 178 -3.34 -13.60 1.16
CA SER A 178 -4.02 -12.46 0.56
C SER A 178 -5.01 -11.77 1.51
N THR A 179 -4.94 -10.46 1.57
CA THR A 179 -5.95 -9.63 2.26
C THR A 179 -7.33 -9.79 1.62
N PHE A 180 -7.42 -9.92 0.30
CA PHE A 180 -8.71 -10.11 -0.39
C PHE A 180 -9.36 -11.45 -0.03
N GLY A 181 -8.59 -12.53 0.06
CA GLY A 181 -9.07 -13.81 0.53
C GLY A 181 -9.52 -13.78 1.99
N LEU A 182 -8.74 -13.14 2.84
CA LEU A 182 -9.12 -12.93 4.24
C LEU A 182 -10.43 -12.14 4.37
N HIS A 183 -10.55 -11.02 3.65
CA HIS A 183 -11.76 -10.20 3.64
C HIS A 183 -12.98 -10.99 3.15
N GLY A 184 -12.84 -11.71 2.03
CA GLY A 184 -13.92 -12.54 1.50
C GLY A 184 -14.36 -13.63 2.47
N PHE A 185 -13.41 -14.29 3.14
CA PHE A 185 -13.73 -15.28 4.18
C PHE A 185 -14.41 -14.65 5.40
N LEU A 186 -13.94 -13.50 5.89
CA LEU A 186 -14.54 -12.83 7.04
C LEU A 186 -15.96 -12.34 6.76
N LEU A 187 -16.22 -11.81 5.55
CA LEU A 187 -17.56 -11.43 5.13
C LEU A 187 -18.48 -12.66 5.03
N PHE A 188 -17.98 -13.75 4.43
CA PHE A 188 -18.71 -15.01 4.45
C PHE A 188 -18.98 -15.51 5.88
N ASN A 189 -17.98 -15.48 6.77
CA ASN A 189 -18.16 -15.85 8.16
C ASN A 189 -19.24 -15.03 8.86
N ARG A 190 -19.31 -13.72 8.62
CA ARG A 190 -20.38 -12.85 9.15
C ARG A 190 -21.76 -13.25 8.64
N ILE A 191 -21.88 -13.59 7.36
CA ILE A 191 -23.14 -14.11 6.77
C ILE A 191 -23.56 -15.41 7.47
N GLN A 192 -22.61 -16.25 7.89
CA GLN A 192 -22.88 -17.46 8.64
C GLN A 192 -23.10 -17.23 10.15
N GLY A 193 -23.19 -15.96 10.60
CA GLY A 193 -23.41 -15.60 12.01
C GLY A 193 -22.13 -15.54 12.86
N GLY A 194 -20.94 -15.56 12.22
CA GLY A 194 -19.65 -15.41 12.89
C GLY A 194 -19.20 -13.96 13.05
N THR A 195 -18.08 -13.79 13.69
CA THR A 195 -17.35 -12.51 13.87
C THR A 195 -15.84 -12.78 13.78
N GLU A 196 -15.01 -11.74 13.85
CA GLU A 196 -13.55 -11.92 13.94
C GLU A 196 -13.13 -12.66 15.23
N LYS A 197 -13.91 -12.58 16.29
CA LYS A 197 -13.67 -13.35 17.54
C LYS A 197 -14.16 -14.80 17.45
N ASN A 198 -15.03 -15.11 16.48
CA ASN A 198 -15.57 -16.42 16.26
C ASN A 198 -15.68 -16.72 14.76
N VAL A 199 -14.67 -17.36 14.19
CA VAL A 199 -14.64 -17.75 12.77
C VAL A 199 -15.12 -19.19 12.53
N GLU A 200 -15.59 -19.88 13.58
CA GLU A 200 -16.08 -21.26 13.50
C GLU A 200 -17.24 -21.45 12.52
N PRO A 201 -18.27 -20.55 12.47
CA PRO A 201 -19.36 -20.70 11.51
C PRO A 201 -18.87 -20.71 10.06
N GLY A 202 -17.94 -19.80 9.70
CA GLY A 202 -17.37 -19.73 8.36
C GLY A 202 -16.58 -20.98 7.99
N PHE A 203 -15.66 -21.44 8.84
CA PHE A 203 -14.88 -22.64 8.59
C PHE A 203 -15.75 -23.92 8.48
N LYS A 204 -16.82 -24.01 9.27
CA LYS A 204 -17.76 -25.14 9.22
C LYS A 204 -18.58 -25.14 7.93
N ALA A 205 -19.04 -23.98 7.48
CA ALA A 205 -19.88 -23.86 6.30
C ALA A 205 -19.09 -23.90 4.98
N TRP A 206 -17.87 -23.41 4.95
CA TRP A 206 -17.06 -23.25 3.72
C TRP A 206 -16.98 -24.52 2.86
N PRO A 207 -16.64 -25.72 3.41
CA PRO A 207 -16.47 -26.95 2.62
C PRO A 207 -17.73 -27.43 1.91
N THR A 208 -18.91 -27.01 2.36
CA THR A 208 -20.19 -27.43 1.79
C THR A 208 -20.93 -26.32 1.02
N THR A 209 -20.36 -25.12 0.98
CA THR A 209 -20.95 -23.95 0.32
C THR A 209 -20.04 -23.44 -0.80
N ILE A 210 -19.16 -22.48 -0.50
CA ILE A 210 -18.28 -21.86 -1.50
C ILE A 210 -17.18 -22.83 -1.95
N GLY A 211 -16.59 -23.60 -1.02
CA GLY A 211 -15.46 -24.49 -1.30
C GLY A 211 -15.62 -25.39 -2.52
N PRO A 212 -16.77 -26.07 -2.72
CA PRO A 212 -16.98 -26.93 -3.89
C PRO A 212 -16.94 -26.23 -5.25
N ASN A 213 -17.14 -24.89 -5.26
CA ASN A 213 -17.15 -24.08 -6.48
C ASN A 213 -15.76 -23.50 -6.80
N VAL A 214 -14.84 -23.51 -5.84
CA VAL A 214 -13.50 -22.95 -6.02
C VAL A 214 -12.70 -23.86 -6.96
N LEU A 215 -12.24 -23.27 -8.08
CA LEU A 215 -11.33 -23.90 -9.03
C LEU A 215 -9.91 -23.95 -8.45
N GLU A 216 -9.47 -22.80 -7.94
CA GLU A 216 -8.12 -22.65 -7.41
C GLU A 216 -8.08 -21.59 -6.30
N TYR A 217 -7.30 -21.86 -5.26
CA TYR A 217 -6.89 -20.88 -4.25
C TYR A 217 -5.55 -20.27 -4.67
N ILE A 218 -5.59 -19.02 -5.14
CA ILE A 218 -4.41 -18.34 -5.66
C ILE A 218 -3.71 -17.50 -4.57
N PRO A 219 -2.38 -17.37 -4.59
CA PRO A 219 -1.66 -16.62 -3.56
C PRO A 219 -1.83 -15.09 -3.70
N SER A 220 -2.12 -14.61 -4.90
CA SER A 220 -2.29 -13.18 -5.17
C SER A 220 -3.21 -12.93 -6.37
N SER A 221 -3.66 -11.68 -6.54
CA SER A 221 -4.51 -11.27 -7.68
C SER A 221 -3.78 -11.26 -9.03
N ALA A 222 -2.47 -11.44 -9.08
CA ALA A 222 -1.71 -11.39 -10.33
C ALA A 222 -2.20 -12.45 -11.35
N LYS A 223 -2.60 -13.64 -10.85
CA LYS A 223 -3.10 -14.75 -11.70
C LYS A 223 -4.53 -14.55 -12.20
N VAL A 224 -5.31 -13.67 -11.58
CA VAL A 224 -6.72 -13.43 -11.96
C VAL A 224 -6.83 -13.01 -13.44
N ALA A 225 -5.95 -12.13 -13.91
CA ALA A 225 -5.98 -11.65 -15.29
C ALA A 225 -5.88 -12.79 -16.32
N GLU A 226 -4.95 -13.71 -16.10
CA GLU A 226 -4.74 -14.92 -16.91
C GLU A 226 -5.98 -15.81 -16.90
N MET A 227 -6.51 -16.12 -15.71
CA MET A 227 -7.66 -17.01 -15.56
C MET A 227 -8.97 -16.42 -16.11
N VAL A 228 -9.11 -15.09 -16.13
CA VAL A 228 -10.22 -14.42 -16.83
C VAL A 228 -10.03 -14.53 -18.33
N GLN A 229 -8.82 -14.34 -18.84
CA GLN A 229 -8.50 -14.39 -20.25
C GLN A 229 -8.70 -15.79 -20.86
N THR A 230 -8.32 -16.84 -20.10
CA THR A 230 -8.52 -18.24 -20.50
C THR A 230 -9.96 -18.72 -20.32
N GLY A 231 -10.83 -17.92 -19.69
CA GLY A 231 -12.23 -18.29 -19.42
C GLY A 231 -12.38 -19.31 -18.29
N GLU A 232 -11.41 -19.41 -17.40
CA GLU A 232 -11.46 -20.26 -16.21
C GLU A 232 -12.19 -19.56 -15.04
N ALA A 233 -11.92 -18.27 -14.83
CA ALA A 233 -12.51 -17.50 -13.74
C ALA A 233 -13.86 -16.88 -14.13
N ALA A 234 -14.93 -17.27 -13.44
CA ALA A 234 -16.23 -16.62 -13.51
C ALA A 234 -16.38 -15.52 -12.48
N MET A 235 -16.00 -15.77 -11.22
CA MET A 235 -16.10 -14.83 -10.11
C MET A 235 -14.89 -14.92 -9.18
N PHE A 236 -14.53 -13.79 -8.57
CA PHE A 236 -13.39 -13.68 -7.66
C PHE A 236 -13.50 -12.43 -6.77
N PRO A 237 -12.97 -12.44 -5.52
CA PRO A 237 -12.82 -11.23 -4.70
C PRO A 237 -11.78 -10.27 -5.29
N LEU A 238 -12.11 -8.98 -5.39
CA LEU A 238 -11.16 -7.95 -5.82
C LEU A 238 -11.64 -6.55 -5.41
N THR A 239 -10.77 -5.54 -5.55
CA THR A 239 -11.14 -4.14 -5.35
C THR A 239 -11.68 -3.50 -6.63
N PRO A 240 -12.54 -2.46 -6.55
CA PRO A 240 -13.04 -1.73 -7.74
C PRO A 240 -11.90 -1.18 -8.60
N THR A 241 -10.85 -0.62 -7.97
CA THR A 241 -9.70 -0.04 -8.68
C THR A 241 -8.88 -1.12 -9.41
N ALA A 242 -8.67 -2.28 -8.78
CA ALA A 242 -7.98 -3.39 -9.44
C ALA A 242 -8.81 -3.97 -10.62
N VAL A 243 -10.13 -3.99 -10.48
CA VAL A 243 -11.03 -4.32 -11.61
C VAL A 243 -10.90 -3.29 -12.73
N GLY A 244 -10.82 -1.99 -12.40
CA GLY A 244 -10.53 -0.92 -13.37
C GLY A 244 -9.26 -1.20 -14.17
N VAL A 245 -8.15 -1.52 -13.51
CA VAL A 245 -6.88 -1.88 -14.16
C VAL A 245 -7.02 -3.09 -15.09
N LEU A 246 -7.84 -4.09 -14.72
CA LEU A 246 -8.09 -5.23 -15.60
C LEU A 246 -8.93 -4.83 -16.82
N LYS A 247 -9.92 -3.94 -16.66
CA LYS A 247 -10.73 -3.37 -17.77
C LYS A 247 -9.85 -2.58 -18.74
N ASP A 248 -8.94 -1.77 -18.25
CA ASP A 248 -8.00 -0.98 -19.07
C ASP A 248 -7.08 -1.87 -19.92
N LYS A 249 -6.79 -3.08 -19.44
CA LYS A 249 -6.09 -4.12 -20.20
C LYS A 249 -6.99 -4.88 -21.19
N GLY A 250 -8.24 -4.47 -21.33
CA GLY A 250 -9.20 -5.08 -22.27
C GLY A 250 -9.87 -6.36 -21.73
N LEU A 251 -9.72 -6.68 -20.45
CA LEU A 251 -10.37 -7.86 -19.87
C LEU A 251 -11.86 -7.59 -19.59
N PRO A 252 -12.74 -8.56 -19.90
CA PRO A 252 -14.19 -8.39 -19.78
C PRO A 252 -14.67 -8.62 -18.35
N VAL A 253 -14.19 -7.83 -17.42
CA VAL A 253 -14.53 -7.93 -15.99
C VAL A 253 -15.40 -6.78 -15.53
N GLU A 254 -16.18 -6.99 -14.47
CA GLU A 254 -16.97 -5.95 -13.81
C GLU A 254 -16.93 -6.16 -12.30
N TYR A 255 -16.91 -5.04 -11.55
CA TYR A 255 -17.02 -5.05 -10.10
C TYR A 255 -18.49 -5.04 -9.67
N VAL A 256 -18.77 -5.72 -8.59
CA VAL A 256 -20.08 -5.70 -7.92
C VAL A 256 -19.89 -5.39 -6.44
N GLN A 257 -20.69 -4.45 -5.95
CA GLN A 257 -20.86 -4.25 -4.51
C GLN A 257 -21.88 -5.25 -4.00
N PRO A 258 -21.49 -6.28 -3.22
CA PRO A 258 -22.45 -7.24 -2.69
C PRO A 258 -23.43 -6.58 -1.73
N LYS A 259 -24.66 -7.07 -1.68
CA LYS A 259 -25.69 -6.53 -0.78
C LYS A 259 -25.34 -6.62 0.71
N GLU A 260 -24.50 -7.58 1.09
CA GLU A 260 -23.97 -7.73 2.44
C GLU A 260 -22.80 -6.77 2.73
N GLY A 261 -22.42 -5.99 1.73
CA GLY A 261 -21.32 -5.05 1.80
C GLY A 261 -19.96 -5.62 1.40
N SER A 262 -18.95 -4.82 1.59
CA SER A 262 -17.54 -5.09 1.30
C SER A 262 -16.68 -4.83 2.55
N ALA A 263 -15.44 -5.32 2.57
CA ALA A 263 -14.50 -5.00 3.64
C ALA A 263 -13.61 -3.83 3.23
N VAL A 264 -13.52 -2.80 4.08
CA VAL A 264 -12.62 -1.65 3.87
C VAL A 264 -11.18 -2.15 3.79
N LEU A 265 -10.44 -1.63 2.85
CA LEU A 265 -9.00 -1.81 2.68
C LEU A 265 -8.33 -0.44 2.69
N THR A 266 -7.33 -0.26 3.52
CA THR A 266 -6.55 0.98 3.59
C THR A 266 -5.08 0.66 3.34
N VAL A 267 -4.46 1.37 2.40
CA VAL A 267 -3.00 1.39 2.32
C VAL A 267 -2.53 2.51 3.25
N GLY A 268 -1.87 2.10 4.32
CA GLY A 268 -1.30 3.02 5.29
C GLY A 268 0.15 3.34 5.02
N GLU A 269 0.58 4.52 5.42
CA GLU A 269 1.98 4.89 5.55
C GLU A 269 2.38 5.02 7.01
N CYS A 270 3.63 4.72 7.33
CA CYS A 270 4.24 5.13 8.58
C CYS A 270 5.69 5.57 8.37
N VAL A 271 6.16 6.45 9.25
CA VAL A 271 7.56 6.79 9.40
C VAL A 271 8.25 5.65 10.15
N ILE A 272 9.32 5.12 9.60
CA ILE A 272 10.02 3.98 10.20
C ILE A 272 10.81 4.47 11.42
N ALA A 273 10.64 3.79 12.55
CA ALA A 273 11.32 4.10 13.80
C ALA A 273 12.84 3.98 13.66
N LYS A 274 13.58 4.89 14.31
CA LYS A 274 15.05 4.96 14.29
C LYS A 274 15.66 5.22 12.90
N ASN A 275 14.90 5.74 11.93
CA ASN A 275 15.46 6.07 10.62
C ASN A 275 16.47 7.23 10.72
N SER A 276 17.38 7.34 9.75
CA SER A 276 18.48 8.30 9.76
C SER A 276 18.08 9.74 9.48
N GLU A 277 16.86 9.99 8.93
CA GLU A 277 16.38 11.32 8.52
C GLU A 277 14.94 11.58 9.03
N PRO A 278 14.67 11.50 10.36
CA PRO A 278 13.30 11.49 10.88
C PRO A 278 12.52 12.77 10.54
N ALA A 279 13.15 13.94 10.58
CA ALA A 279 12.48 15.20 10.25
C ALA A 279 11.99 15.23 8.78
N LEU A 280 12.83 14.77 7.84
CA LEU A 280 12.47 14.70 6.42
C LEU A 280 11.45 13.58 6.15
N ALA A 281 11.56 12.46 6.83
CA ALA A 281 10.60 11.36 6.72
C ALA A 281 9.21 11.78 7.18
N HIS A 282 9.08 12.46 8.32
CA HIS A 282 7.80 13.04 8.76
C HIS A 282 7.25 14.09 7.80
N LYS A 283 8.13 14.93 7.24
CA LYS A 283 7.72 15.93 6.25
C LYS A 283 7.20 15.28 4.96
N LEU A 284 7.85 14.20 4.51
CA LEU A 284 7.36 13.39 3.37
C LEU A 284 6.00 12.78 3.70
N ALA A 285 5.86 12.12 4.85
CA ALA A 285 4.61 11.51 5.26
C ALA A 285 3.47 12.54 5.34
N GLN A 286 3.69 13.72 5.93
CA GLN A 286 2.69 14.80 5.92
C GLN A 286 2.31 15.26 4.51
N TYR A 287 3.28 15.36 3.61
CA TYR A 287 3.02 15.73 2.21
C TYR A 287 2.15 14.67 1.52
N LEU A 288 2.41 13.39 1.73
CA LEU A 288 1.67 12.28 1.10
C LEU A 288 0.19 12.21 1.56
N LEU A 289 -0.14 12.78 2.72
CA LEU A 289 -1.51 12.93 3.20
C LEU A 289 -2.19 14.21 2.70
N SER A 290 -1.47 15.11 2.03
CA SER A 290 -2.03 16.37 1.55
C SER A 290 -3.01 16.16 0.40
N PRO A 291 -4.01 17.05 0.24
CA PRO A 291 -4.94 17.00 -0.88
C PRO A 291 -4.24 17.04 -2.24
N GLU A 292 -3.13 17.76 -2.36
CA GLU A 292 -2.35 17.89 -3.59
C GLU A 292 -1.67 16.59 -4.00
N ALA A 293 -0.99 15.92 -3.06
CA ALA A 293 -0.34 14.65 -3.30
C ALA A 293 -1.35 13.55 -3.64
N GLN A 294 -2.46 13.51 -2.91
CA GLN A 294 -3.52 12.54 -3.15
C GLN A 294 -4.31 12.81 -4.44
N ALA A 295 -4.45 14.08 -4.86
CA ALA A 295 -5.04 14.41 -6.16
C ALA A 295 -4.17 13.88 -7.32
N ALA A 296 -2.86 14.06 -7.24
CA ALA A 296 -1.93 13.52 -8.22
C ALA A 296 -1.95 11.98 -8.26
N ALA A 297 -1.99 11.33 -7.09
CA ALA A 297 -2.08 9.88 -6.99
C ALA A 297 -3.41 9.33 -7.55
N LEU A 298 -4.52 10.05 -7.36
CA LEU A 298 -5.82 9.71 -7.92
C LEU A 298 -5.83 9.88 -9.44
N GLU A 299 -5.39 11.02 -9.94
CA GLU A 299 -5.48 11.36 -11.38
C GLU A 299 -4.63 10.43 -12.25
N HIS A 300 -3.48 9.99 -11.74
CA HIS A 300 -2.50 9.22 -12.51
C HIS A 300 -2.40 7.74 -12.11
N GLY A 301 -3.15 7.30 -11.10
CA GLY A 301 -3.05 5.90 -10.63
C GLY A 301 -4.29 5.38 -9.92
N ASP A 302 -5.43 6.07 -10.04
CA ASP A 302 -6.71 5.67 -9.45
C ASP A 302 -6.62 5.39 -7.93
N GLN A 303 -5.66 6.03 -7.25
CA GLN A 303 -5.53 5.90 -5.79
C GLN A 303 -6.62 6.73 -5.12
N ILE A 304 -7.63 6.07 -4.56
CA ILE A 304 -8.77 6.77 -3.94
C ILE A 304 -8.31 7.50 -2.69
N PRO A 305 -8.51 8.83 -2.62
CA PRO A 305 -7.98 9.64 -1.54
C PRO A 305 -8.58 9.29 -0.18
N SER A 306 -7.75 9.27 0.83
CA SER A 306 -8.14 9.19 2.25
C SER A 306 -8.46 10.56 2.86
N ASN A 307 -8.06 11.64 2.18
CA ASN A 307 -8.33 13.02 2.58
C ASN A 307 -9.52 13.57 1.80
N PRO A 308 -10.68 13.85 2.46
CA PRO A 308 -11.90 14.32 1.79
C PRO A 308 -11.76 15.72 1.16
N LYS A 309 -10.70 16.48 1.47
CA LYS A 309 -10.43 17.76 0.85
C LYS A 309 -9.75 17.64 -0.52
N THR A 310 -9.38 16.43 -0.93
CA THR A 310 -8.79 16.15 -2.24
C THR A 310 -9.77 16.51 -3.35
N LYS A 311 -9.36 17.37 -4.25
CA LYS A 311 -10.16 17.78 -5.40
C LYS A 311 -9.97 16.77 -6.54
N ALA A 312 -11.06 16.32 -7.13
CA ALA A 312 -11.08 15.44 -8.28
C ALA A 312 -11.93 16.06 -9.39
N THR A 313 -11.52 15.87 -10.65
CA THR A 313 -12.23 16.36 -11.84
C THR A 313 -12.40 15.25 -12.86
N GLY A 314 -13.33 15.41 -13.82
CA GLY A 314 -13.48 14.46 -14.93
C GLY A 314 -13.74 13.02 -14.47
N ALA A 315 -13.00 12.07 -15.02
CA ALA A 315 -13.11 10.64 -14.73
C ALA A 315 -12.77 10.32 -13.27
N ALA A 316 -11.75 10.98 -12.69
CA ALA A 316 -11.37 10.82 -11.29
C ALA A 316 -12.50 11.21 -10.33
N ALA A 317 -13.25 12.27 -10.62
CA ALA A 317 -14.42 12.65 -9.82
C ALA A 317 -15.54 11.61 -9.88
N ALA A 318 -15.77 11.02 -11.05
CA ALA A 318 -16.75 9.95 -11.23
C ALA A 318 -16.34 8.70 -10.42
N LEU A 319 -15.05 8.34 -10.44
CA LEU A 319 -14.49 7.23 -9.66
C LEU A 319 -14.67 7.47 -8.16
N VAL A 320 -14.29 8.64 -7.64
CA VAL A 320 -14.47 8.99 -6.22
C VAL A 320 -15.94 8.94 -5.81
N LYS A 321 -16.85 9.46 -6.64
CA LYS A 321 -18.28 9.39 -6.38
C LYS A 321 -18.76 7.94 -6.28
N GLN A 322 -18.36 7.08 -7.21
CA GLN A 322 -18.70 5.66 -7.19
C GLN A 322 -18.16 4.96 -5.94
N MET A 323 -16.89 5.22 -5.58
CA MET A 323 -16.27 4.66 -4.40
C MET A 323 -16.97 5.10 -3.11
N ASN A 324 -17.40 6.36 -3.03
CA ASN A 324 -18.16 6.87 -1.89
C ASN A 324 -19.52 6.17 -1.74
N GLU A 325 -20.19 5.80 -2.85
CA GLU A 325 -21.43 5.00 -2.77
C GLU A 325 -21.13 3.58 -2.23
N TYR A 326 -20.06 2.94 -2.69
CA TYR A 326 -19.67 1.62 -2.18
C TYR A 326 -19.28 1.65 -0.70
N MET A 327 -18.61 2.72 -0.26
CA MET A 327 -18.21 2.91 1.15
C MET A 327 -19.39 2.98 2.12
N LYS A 328 -20.58 3.34 1.67
CA LYS A 328 -21.79 3.39 2.53
C LYS A 328 -22.16 2.02 3.12
N THR A 329 -21.83 0.94 2.44
CA THR A 329 -22.08 -0.45 2.87
C THR A 329 -20.81 -1.22 3.20
N ALA A 330 -19.62 -0.59 3.07
CA ALA A 330 -18.37 -1.20 3.45
C ALA A 330 -18.21 -1.22 4.98
N THR A 331 -17.62 -2.29 5.49
CA THR A 331 -17.38 -2.49 6.92
C THR A 331 -15.90 -2.62 7.21
N THR A 332 -15.45 -2.07 8.31
CA THR A 332 -14.11 -2.29 8.83
C THR A 332 -14.01 -3.67 9.50
N VAL A 333 -12.79 -4.19 9.59
CA VAL A 333 -12.48 -5.41 10.32
C VAL A 333 -11.62 -5.09 11.56
N ASP A 334 -11.69 -5.92 12.58
CA ASP A 334 -10.89 -5.77 13.80
C ASP A 334 -9.49 -6.38 13.60
N TRP A 335 -8.54 -5.56 13.15
CA TRP A 335 -7.18 -6.00 12.87
C TRP A 335 -6.41 -6.45 14.11
N ASP A 336 -6.73 -5.95 15.32
CA ASP A 336 -6.10 -6.42 16.56
C ASP A 336 -6.47 -7.89 16.79
N VAL A 337 -7.77 -8.22 16.71
CA VAL A 337 -8.27 -9.60 16.84
C VAL A 337 -7.77 -10.50 15.71
N ILE A 338 -7.77 -9.99 14.47
CA ILE A 338 -7.31 -10.76 13.31
C ILE A 338 -5.83 -11.12 13.46
N ASN A 339 -4.97 -10.17 13.78
CA ASN A 339 -3.53 -10.42 13.86
C ASN A 339 -3.15 -11.36 15.02
N GLU A 340 -3.89 -11.32 16.12
CA GLU A 340 -3.73 -12.27 17.22
C GLU A 340 -4.06 -13.71 16.79
N ASN A 341 -5.12 -13.89 16.01
CA ASN A 341 -5.65 -15.22 15.68
C ASN A 341 -5.22 -15.73 14.29
N ARG A 342 -4.71 -14.87 13.40
CA ARG A 342 -4.38 -15.20 12.02
C ARG A 342 -3.44 -16.41 11.85
N PRO A 343 -2.40 -16.64 12.70
CA PRO A 343 -1.56 -17.82 12.58
C PRO A 343 -2.36 -19.13 12.70
N ALA A 344 -3.29 -19.19 13.65
CA ALA A 344 -4.15 -20.36 13.83
C ALA A 344 -5.14 -20.52 12.68
N TRP A 345 -5.71 -19.40 12.18
CA TRP A 345 -6.60 -19.45 11.00
C TRP A 345 -5.87 -19.91 9.74
N ASN A 346 -4.65 -19.41 9.51
CA ASN A 346 -3.84 -19.83 8.37
C ASN A 346 -3.53 -21.33 8.42
N ALA A 347 -3.09 -21.84 9.58
CA ALA A 347 -2.82 -23.27 9.76
C ALA A 347 -4.08 -24.13 9.52
N ARG A 348 -5.23 -23.68 10.00
CA ARG A 348 -6.50 -24.34 9.78
C ARG A 348 -6.92 -24.30 8.31
N TRP A 349 -6.83 -23.12 7.67
CA TRP A 349 -7.16 -22.92 6.27
C TRP A 349 -6.35 -23.86 5.37
N ASN A 350 -5.04 -23.87 5.52
CA ASN A 350 -4.14 -24.75 4.75
C ASN A 350 -4.44 -26.24 4.99
N LYS A 351 -4.85 -26.62 6.20
CA LYS A 351 -5.15 -28.02 6.54
C LYS A 351 -6.53 -28.48 6.04
N THR A 352 -7.53 -27.60 6.03
CA THR A 352 -8.93 -28.01 5.87
C THR A 352 -9.59 -27.49 4.59
N VAL A 353 -9.05 -26.44 3.98
CA VAL A 353 -9.61 -25.78 2.80
C VAL A 353 -8.72 -25.92 1.58
N GLU A 354 -7.46 -25.50 1.67
CA GLU A 354 -6.47 -25.62 0.59
C GLU A 354 -5.72 -26.95 0.70
N ARG A 355 -6.33 -28.03 0.19
CA ARG A 355 -5.70 -29.36 0.21
C ARG A 355 -5.13 -29.71 -1.14
#